data_94006ad6affa3fa4bfdf225876b75ffe
#
_entry.id   94006ad6affa3fa4bfdf225876b75ffe
#
_cell.length_a   1.000
_cell.length_b   1.000
_cell.length_c   1.000
_cell.angle_alpha   90.00
_cell.angle_beta   90.00
_cell.angle_gamma   90.00
#
_symmetry.space_group_name_H-M   'P 1'
#
loop_
_entity.id
_entity.type
_entity.pdbx_description
1 polymer ?
#
loop_
_entity_poly.entity_id
_entity_poly.type
_entity_poly.pdbx_seq_one_letter_code
_entity_poly.pdbx_strand_id
1 'polypeptide(L)'
;MRIKIYQLDGDKDKNGVKFMSHEFTMKHGGIDPAAYKCVYHGDVKAMHLDNVFNIFNGFREDYIGTHQGHSLSVSDVVEVIDDIPEVYGKIEFLYAGEDHVAKVGDIVYYTDSDDFYDMLRECQEESIAIQYENLAGQHIRLAEKGFFFCDSITGWQKIDFDSSLCDDMDGVRALMILPNRKPVETRVVDDYKMWQRVVSRNGEPSLMEITYPFDDSAVIVSNEEAKLIGMEGNRRIGSSIYAGPMFIVNDDTYGNFCDLTDEQVTEYSRRFEQPEDISQEEVQNDCGFTFIAI
;
A
#
# COMPACT_ATOMS: atom_id res chain seq x y z
N MET A 1 2.08 -0.20 -5.17
CA MET A 1 3.23 -0.92 -4.56
C MET A 1 2.85 -1.38 -3.17
N ARG A 2 3.15 -2.64 -2.81
CA ARG A 2 2.92 -3.17 -1.46
C ARG A 2 4.18 -3.03 -0.62
N ILE A 3 4.03 -2.44 0.56
CA ILE A 3 5.16 -2.14 1.44
C ILE A 3 4.83 -2.43 2.91
N LYS A 4 5.90 -2.57 3.70
CA LYS A 4 5.87 -2.35 5.14
C LYS A 4 6.79 -1.19 5.49
N ILE A 5 6.47 -0.50 6.58
CA ILE A 5 7.33 0.53 7.17
C ILE A 5 7.67 0.10 8.59
N TYR A 6 8.96 0.14 8.89
CA TYR A 6 9.49 -0.15 10.22
C TYR A 6 10.14 1.13 10.77
N GLN A 7 9.78 1.48 11.99
CA GLN A 7 10.31 2.66 12.68
C GLN A 7 11.04 2.25 13.95
N LEU A 8 12.14 2.93 14.23
CA LEU A 8 12.96 2.67 15.40
C LEU A 8 12.19 3.09 16.66
N ASP A 9 11.98 2.15 17.58
CA ASP A 9 11.42 2.42 18.90
C ASP A 9 12.46 3.15 19.76
N GLY A 10 12.12 4.37 20.18
CA GLY A 10 13.04 5.18 20.98
C GLY A 10 13.43 4.56 22.32
N ASP A 11 12.56 3.75 22.92
CA ASP A 11 12.84 3.06 24.18
C ASP A 11 13.80 1.86 24.01
N LYS A 12 13.88 1.35 22.78
CA LYS A 12 14.78 0.25 22.40
C LYS A 12 16.09 0.73 21.76
N ASP A 13 16.15 2.01 21.38
CA ASP A 13 17.34 2.61 20.75
C ASP A 13 18.49 2.83 21.75
N LYS A 14 19.24 1.78 22.01
CA LYS A 14 20.38 1.84 22.93
C LYS A 14 21.56 2.66 22.40
N ASN A 15 21.61 2.85 21.09
CA ASN A 15 22.76 3.45 20.40
C ASN A 15 22.52 4.92 20.02
N GLY A 16 21.30 5.46 20.24
CA GLY A 16 20.94 6.83 19.91
C GLY A 16 20.99 7.11 18.40
N VAL A 17 20.54 6.15 17.58
CA VAL A 17 20.61 6.23 16.11
C VAL A 17 19.29 6.62 15.47
N LYS A 18 18.25 6.84 16.25
CA LYS A 18 16.95 7.33 15.74
C LYS A 18 17.13 8.70 15.07
N PHE A 19 16.62 8.83 13.86
CA PHE A 19 16.74 10.02 13.01
C PHE A 19 18.17 10.31 12.52
N MET A 20 19.08 9.35 12.61
CA MET A 20 20.44 9.50 12.15
C MET A 20 20.67 8.87 10.79
N SER A 21 21.64 9.39 10.03
CA SER A 21 22.01 8.87 8.72
C SER A 21 22.52 7.43 8.79
N HIS A 22 22.49 6.73 7.67
CA HIS A 22 23.02 5.37 7.54
C HIS A 22 24.49 5.29 7.99
N GLU A 23 25.32 6.23 7.55
CA GLU A 23 26.74 6.27 7.94
C GLU A 23 26.92 6.40 9.45
N PHE A 24 26.16 7.29 10.10
CA PHE A 24 26.19 7.44 11.55
C PHE A 24 25.74 6.16 12.25
N THR A 25 24.61 5.59 11.83
CA THR A 25 24.05 4.36 12.38
C THR A 25 25.07 3.22 12.33
N MET A 26 25.72 3.01 11.18
CA MET A 26 26.72 1.95 11.03
C MET A 26 27.94 2.15 11.90
N LYS A 27 28.35 3.38 12.19
CA LYS A 27 29.45 3.71 13.11
C LYS A 27 29.10 3.50 14.59
N HIS A 28 27.81 3.51 14.96
CA HIS A 28 27.33 3.45 16.33
C HIS A 28 26.62 2.14 16.68
N GLY A 29 27.01 1.04 16.07
CA GLY A 29 26.51 -0.29 16.42
C GLY A 29 25.70 -0.96 15.31
N GLY A 30 25.44 -0.24 14.20
CA GLY A 30 24.69 -0.78 13.08
C GLY A 30 23.18 -0.73 13.29
N ILE A 31 22.46 -1.32 12.34
CA ILE A 31 21.00 -1.43 12.38
C ILE A 31 20.65 -2.68 13.19
N ASP A 32 19.93 -2.50 14.30
CA ASP A 32 19.40 -3.59 15.13
C ASP A 32 17.89 -3.79 14.82
N PRO A 33 17.51 -4.81 14.05
CA PRO A 33 16.10 -5.03 13.70
C PRO A 33 15.19 -5.22 14.93
N ALA A 34 15.70 -5.76 16.03
CA ALA A 34 14.92 -5.96 17.26
C ALA A 34 14.53 -4.64 17.95
N ALA A 35 15.13 -3.53 17.56
CA ALA A 35 14.76 -2.21 18.04
C ALA A 35 13.68 -1.54 17.16
N TYR A 36 13.24 -2.18 16.08
CA TYR A 36 12.22 -1.64 15.18
C TYR A 36 10.85 -2.23 15.44
N LYS A 37 9.83 -1.46 15.11
CA LYS A 37 8.42 -1.87 15.10
C LYS A 37 7.84 -1.66 13.71
N CYS A 38 7.09 -2.63 13.21
CA CYS A 38 6.26 -2.44 12.03
C CYS A 38 5.15 -1.44 12.36
N VAL A 39 5.01 -0.38 11.57
CA VAL A 39 4.01 0.68 11.78
C VAL A 39 3.06 0.84 10.61
N TYR A 40 3.32 0.15 9.50
CA TYR A 40 2.45 0.11 8.35
C TYR A 40 2.67 -1.16 7.55
N HIS A 41 1.58 -1.76 7.08
CA HIS A 41 1.57 -2.83 6.10
C HIS A 41 0.36 -2.65 5.19
N GLY A 42 0.60 -2.35 3.93
CA GLY A 42 -0.48 -2.11 2.98
C GLY A 42 0.00 -1.74 1.59
N ASP A 43 -0.95 -1.28 0.77
CA ASP A 43 -0.68 -0.83 -0.59
C ASP A 43 -0.62 0.70 -0.64
N VAL A 44 0.33 1.22 -1.40
CA VAL A 44 0.50 2.65 -1.67
C VAL A 44 0.50 2.91 -3.17
N LYS A 45 -0.06 4.06 -3.57
CA LYS A 45 0.02 4.55 -4.96
C LYS A 45 1.37 5.22 -5.19
N ALA A 46 2.42 4.42 -5.13
CA ALA A 46 3.78 4.87 -5.32
C ALA A 46 4.52 3.94 -6.28
N MET A 47 5.47 4.48 -7.02
CA MET A 47 6.34 3.74 -7.95
C MET A 47 7.78 3.68 -7.46
N HIS A 48 8.19 4.63 -6.63
CA HIS A 48 9.52 4.70 -6.07
C HIS A 48 9.46 5.20 -4.62
N LEU A 49 10.55 5.05 -3.90
CA LEU A 49 10.63 5.31 -2.46
C LEU A 49 10.44 6.79 -2.09
N ASP A 50 10.80 7.72 -2.97
CA ASP A 50 10.58 9.15 -2.73
C ASP A 50 9.09 9.50 -2.74
N ASN A 51 8.28 8.81 -3.57
CA ASN A 51 6.83 8.92 -3.49
C ASN A 51 6.31 8.37 -2.16
N VAL A 52 6.84 7.24 -1.69
CA VAL A 52 6.47 6.70 -0.36
C VAL A 52 6.79 7.72 0.72
N PHE A 53 7.98 8.33 0.67
CA PHE A 53 8.35 9.38 1.62
C PHE A 53 7.32 10.53 1.63
N ASN A 54 6.93 11.02 0.45
CA ASN A 54 5.97 12.12 0.32
C ASN A 54 4.57 11.74 0.85
N ILE A 55 4.11 10.52 0.56
CA ILE A 55 2.81 10.01 1.03
C ILE A 55 2.77 10.02 2.57
N PHE A 56 3.76 9.43 3.22
CA PHE A 56 3.79 9.30 4.68
C PHE A 56 4.26 10.57 5.42
N ASN A 57 4.57 11.64 4.69
CA ASN A 57 4.82 12.98 5.23
C ASN A 57 3.64 13.95 5.02
N GLY A 58 2.45 13.44 4.69
CA GLY A 58 1.22 14.22 4.63
C GLY A 58 1.03 15.02 3.35
N PHE A 59 1.84 14.76 2.32
CA PHE A 59 1.67 15.43 1.03
C PHE A 59 0.57 14.77 0.17
N ARG A 60 0.22 13.50 0.45
CA ARG A 60 -0.84 12.75 -0.23
C ARG A 60 -1.39 11.66 0.69
N GLU A 61 -2.69 11.37 0.55
CA GLU A 61 -3.35 10.25 1.23
C GLU A 61 -3.54 9.07 0.27
N ASP A 62 -2.48 8.69 -0.43
CA ASP A 62 -2.50 7.66 -1.47
C ASP A 62 -2.10 6.28 -0.93
N TYR A 63 -2.61 5.91 0.25
CA TYR A 63 -2.37 4.58 0.82
C TYR A 63 -3.64 3.97 1.42
N ILE A 64 -3.67 2.64 1.48
CA ILE A 64 -4.72 1.85 2.10
C ILE A 64 -4.12 1.03 3.24
N GLY A 65 -4.74 1.09 4.40
CA GLY A 65 -4.28 0.49 5.65
C GLY A 65 -4.15 1.52 6.76
N THR A 66 -3.66 1.08 7.91
CA THR A 66 -3.41 1.94 9.07
C THR A 66 -1.93 2.25 9.21
N HIS A 67 -1.58 3.52 9.27
CA HIS A 67 -0.24 3.97 9.64
C HIS A 67 -0.24 4.31 11.14
N GLN A 68 0.55 3.58 11.93
CA GLN A 68 0.57 3.65 13.39
C GLN A 68 1.77 4.41 13.94
N GLY A 69 2.61 4.95 13.06
CA GLY A 69 3.85 5.60 13.41
C GLY A 69 3.86 7.12 13.24
N HIS A 70 5.04 7.70 13.36
CA HIS A 70 5.29 9.08 12.95
C HIS A 70 5.50 9.18 11.43
N SER A 71 5.51 10.39 10.89
CA SER A 71 5.87 10.62 9.48
C SER A 71 7.20 9.95 9.14
N LEU A 72 7.28 9.42 7.91
CA LEU A 72 8.47 8.72 7.46
C LEU A 72 9.72 9.61 7.55
N SER A 73 10.76 9.11 8.18
CA SER A 73 11.93 9.90 8.59
C SER A 73 13.23 9.13 8.34
N VAL A 74 14.34 9.86 8.46
CA VAL A 74 15.68 9.26 8.47
C VAL A 74 15.76 8.21 9.58
N SER A 75 16.43 7.11 9.31
CA SER A 75 16.53 5.86 10.08
C SER A 75 15.35 4.89 9.96
N ASP A 76 14.22 5.28 9.37
CA ASP A 76 13.14 4.36 9.11
C ASP A 76 13.52 3.37 7.99
N VAL A 77 12.91 2.20 8.01
CA VAL A 77 13.14 1.16 7.00
C VAL A 77 11.84 0.89 6.25
N VAL A 78 11.90 0.90 4.92
CA VAL A 78 10.80 0.51 4.05
C VAL A 78 11.13 -0.83 3.41
N GLU A 79 10.24 -1.80 3.59
CA GLU A 79 10.25 -3.07 2.86
C GLU A 79 9.35 -2.95 1.64
N VAL A 80 9.89 -3.18 0.46
CA VAL A 80 9.12 -3.36 -0.77
C VAL A 80 8.88 -4.85 -0.96
N ILE A 81 7.61 -5.27 -0.83
CA ILE A 81 7.22 -6.69 -0.83
C ILE A 81 6.92 -7.19 -2.23
N ASP A 82 6.12 -6.43 -2.96
CA ASP A 82 5.74 -6.77 -4.32
C ASP A 82 6.43 -5.85 -5.31
N ASP A 83 6.85 -6.42 -6.43
CA ASP A 83 7.18 -5.61 -7.59
C ASP A 83 5.96 -4.75 -7.95
N ILE A 84 6.22 -3.59 -8.51
CA ILE A 84 5.16 -2.76 -9.10
C ILE A 84 4.37 -3.66 -10.06
N PRO A 85 3.01 -3.64 -10.06
CA PRO A 85 2.22 -4.42 -10.99
C PRO A 85 2.75 -4.29 -12.43
N GLU A 86 2.60 -5.34 -13.24
CA GLU A 86 3.13 -5.32 -14.62
C GLU A 86 2.71 -4.06 -15.40
N VAL A 87 1.52 -3.52 -15.13
CA VAL A 87 1.05 -2.22 -15.66
C VAL A 87 1.98 -1.07 -15.30
N TYR A 88 2.63 -1.14 -14.13
CA TYR A 88 3.56 -0.13 -13.62
C TYR A 88 5.00 -0.64 -13.50
N GLY A 89 5.27 -1.87 -13.89
CA GLY A 89 6.59 -2.51 -13.81
C GLY A 89 7.55 -2.05 -14.90
N LYS A 90 7.04 -1.34 -15.90
CA LYS A 90 7.82 -0.77 -16.99
C LYS A 90 7.23 0.58 -17.42
N ILE A 91 8.10 1.49 -17.78
CA ILE A 91 7.75 2.75 -18.44
C ILE A 91 8.25 2.64 -19.86
N GLU A 92 7.34 2.71 -20.83
CA GLU A 92 7.67 2.79 -22.26
C GLU A 92 7.75 4.27 -22.64
N PHE A 93 8.83 4.68 -23.26
CA PHE A 93 9.02 6.06 -23.67
C PHE A 93 9.79 6.14 -24.99
N LEU A 94 9.51 7.19 -25.75
CA LEU A 94 10.20 7.49 -26.98
C LEU A 94 11.34 8.48 -26.67
N TYR A 95 12.56 8.11 -27.01
CA TYR A 95 13.70 9.01 -26.89
C TYR A 95 14.54 8.97 -28.17
N ALA A 96 14.83 10.13 -28.73
CA ALA A 96 15.57 10.27 -29.98
C ALA A 96 15.00 9.47 -31.18
N GLY A 97 13.66 9.23 -31.17
CA GLY A 97 12.96 8.49 -32.22
C GLY A 97 13.04 6.96 -32.08
N GLU A 98 13.50 6.47 -30.93
CA GLU A 98 13.56 5.05 -30.61
C GLU A 98 12.71 4.76 -29.36
N ASP A 99 12.00 3.62 -29.37
CA ASP A 99 11.23 3.15 -28.23
C ASP A 99 12.17 2.59 -27.15
N HIS A 100 12.00 3.07 -25.92
CA HIS A 100 12.74 2.62 -24.76
C HIS A 100 11.78 2.07 -23.70
N VAL A 101 12.28 1.14 -22.89
CA VAL A 101 11.55 0.54 -21.79
C VAL A 101 12.40 0.59 -20.53
N ALA A 102 11.96 1.34 -19.52
CA ALA A 102 12.51 1.26 -18.18
C ALA A 102 11.77 0.19 -17.36
N LYS A 103 12.51 -0.63 -16.62
CA LYS A 103 11.98 -1.70 -15.77
C LYS A 103 12.23 -1.37 -14.29
N VAL A 104 11.57 -2.09 -13.41
CA VAL A 104 11.86 -2.01 -11.98
C VAL A 104 13.35 -2.23 -11.71
N GLY A 105 13.96 -1.32 -10.96
CA GLY A 105 15.39 -1.31 -10.67
C GLY A 105 16.25 -0.47 -11.62
N ASP A 106 15.72 -0.06 -12.78
CA ASP A 106 16.43 0.83 -13.68
C ASP A 106 16.54 2.24 -13.09
N ILE A 107 17.61 2.94 -13.43
CA ILE A 107 17.78 4.35 -13.12
C ILE A 107 17.46 5.16 -14.37
N VAL A 108 16.42 5.97 -14.28
CA VAL A 108 16.01 6.86 -15.38
C VAL A 108 16.52 8.26 -15.09
N TYR A 109 17.28 8.81 -16.02
CA TYR A 109 17.74 10.20 -15.99
C TYR A 109 16.81 11.04 -16.85
N TYR A 110 16.44 12.21 -16.37
CA TYR A 110 15.67 13.16 -17.15
C TYR A 110 16.16 14.60 -16.93
N THR A 111 15.84 15.46 -17.86
CA THR A 111 16.21 16.88 -17.85
C THR A 111 14.96 17.75 -17.93
N ASP A 112 15.10 19.04 -17.60
CA ASP A 112 14.02 20.05 -17.73
C ASP A 112 13.76 20.47 -19.18
N SER A 113 14.21 19.69 -20.17
CA SER A 113 14.02 20.05 -21.56
C SER A 113 12.57 19.86 -21.99
N ASP A 114 12.09 20.71 -22.89
CA ASP A 114 10.77 20.57 -23.53
C ASP A 114 10.61 19.18 -24.19
N ASP A 115 11.71 18.62 -24.70
CA ASP A 115 11.75 17.27 -25.27
C ASP A 115 11.36 16.17 -24.26
N PHE A 116 11.73 16.34 -22.98
CA PHE A 116 11.33 15.41 -21.93
C PHE A 116 9.82 15.45 -21.66
N TYR A 117 9.22 16.64 -21.62
CA TYR A 117 7.79 16.79 -21.41
C TYR A 117 6.97 16.26 -22.60
N ASP A 118 7.47 16.42 -23.82
CA ASP A 118 6.83 15.85 -25.00
C ASP A 118 6.93 14.32 -24.98
N MET A 119 8.07 13.77 -24.57
CA MET A 119 8.25 12.33 -24.36
C MET A 119 7.29 11.78 -23.31
N LEU A 120 7.10 12.47 -22.18
CA LEU A 120 6.18 12.04 -21.13
C LEU A 120 4.71 12.10 -21.56
N ARG A 121 4.33 13.04 -22.44
CA ARG A 121 2.95 13.11 -22.97
C ARG A 121 2.63 11.95 -23.89
N GLU A 122 3.63 11.39 -24.57
CA GLU A 122 3.48 10.20 -25.42
C GLU A 122 3.44 8.89 -24.64
N CYS A 123 3.88 8.89 -23.37
CA CYS A 123 3.69 7.76 -22.48
C CYS A 123 2.20 7.52 -22.24
N GLN A 124 1.71 6.30 -22.48
CA GLN A 124 0.30 5.95 -22.34
C GLN A 124 -0.24 6.09 -20.90
N GLU A 125 0.61 6.40 -19.94
CA GLU A 125 0.28 6.57 -18.52
C GLU A 125 0.56 7.99 -18.05
N GLU A 126 -0.32 8.91 -18.39
CA GLU A 126 -0.29 10.32 -17.95
C GLU A 126 -0.11 10.48 -16.43
N SER A 127 -0.66 9.57 -15.63
CA SER A 127 -0.57 9.63 -14.16
C SER A 127 0.86 9.42 -13.66
N ILE A 128 1.70 8.70 -14.36
CA ILE A 128 3.11 8.48 -14.04
C ILE A 128 3.91 9.72 -14.43
N ALA A 129 3.66 10.26 -15.61
CA ALA A 129 4.32 11.45 -16.12
C ALA A 129 4.15 12.65 -15.17
N ILE A 130 2.94 12.90 -14.69
CA ILE A 130 2.62 14.01 -13.77
C ILE A 130 3.37 13.89 -12.44
N GLN A 131 3.64 12.68 -11.95
CA GLN A 131 4.39 12.49 -10.71
C GLN A 131 5.87 12.86 -10.82
N TYR A 132 6.41 12.94 -12.03
CA TYR A 132 7.81 13.26 -12.30
C TYR A 132 8.07 14.71 -12.67
N GLU A 133 7.05 15.52 -12.93
CA GLU A 133 7.19 16.94 -13.29
C GLU A 133 8.04 17.76 -12.31
N ASN A 134 8.03 17.39 -11.02
CA ASN A 134 8.75 18.13 -9.97
C ASN A 134 10.16 17.57 -9.67
N LEU A 135 10.62 16.57 -10.42
CA LEU A 135 11.86 15.86 -10.13
C LEU A 135 12.95 16.11 -11.18
N ALA A 136 12.81 17.19 -11.96
CA ALA A 136 13.73 17.58 -13.01
C ALA A 136 15.21 17.54 -12.55
N GLY A 137 16.04 16.87 -13.32
CA GLY A 137 17.47 16.69 -13.02
C GLY A 137 17.79 15.69 -11.91
N GLN A 138 16.80 15.00 -11.35
CA GLN A 138 16.99 13.97 -10.33
C GLN A 138 17.02 12.56 -10.95
N HIS A 139 17.66 11.64 -10.25
CA HIS A 139 17.65 10.23 -10.63
C HIS A 139 16.38 9.58 -10.05
N ILE A 140 15.56 8.96 -10.90
CA ILE A 140 14.44 8.17 -10.46
C ILE A 140 14.85 6.71 -10.48
N ARG A 141 14.80 6.07 -9.33
CA ARG A 141 14.96 4.64 -9.24
C ARG A 141 13.60 4.03 -8.99
N LEU A 142 13.13 3.20 -9.92
CA LEU A 142 11.94 2.40 -9.70
C LEU A 142 12.19 1.45 -8.52
N ALA A 143 11.20 1.31 -7.64
CA ALA A 143 11.35 0.47 -6.47
C ALA A 143 11.52 -1.00 -6.85
N GLU A 144 12.55 -1.63 -6.32
CA GLU A 144 12.77 -3.07 -6.39
C GLU A 144 12.44 -3.72 -5.04
N LYS A 145 12.19 -5.03 -5.02
CA LYS A 145 11.98 -5.75 -3.75
C LYS A 145 13.18 -5.65 -2.82
N GLY A 146 12.90 -5.54 -1.54
CA GLY A 146 13.93 -5.52 -0.51
C GLY A 146 13.69 -4.48 0.56
N PHE A 147 14.69 -4.30 1.41
CA PHE A 147 14.66 -3.36 2.52
C PHE A 147 15.51 -2.14 2.20
N PHE A 148 14.97 -0.98 2.50
CA PHE A 148 15.59 0.30 2.20
C PHE A 148 15.56 1.19 3.44
N PHE A 149 16.73 1.56 3.90
CA PHE A 149 16.92 2.53 4.98
C PHE A 149 16.77 3.94 4.44
N CYS A 150 15.95 4.73 5.07
CA CYS A 150 15.79 6.15 4.75
C CYS A 150 16.99 6.93 5.28
N ASP A 151 17.90 7.34 4.41
CA ASP A 151 19.14 8.04 4.78
C ASP A 151 19.00 9.56 4.72
N SER A 152 18.10 10.04 3.83
CA SER A 152 17.73 11.45 3.68
C SER A 152 16.38 11.53 2.97
N ILE A 153 15.84 12.72 2.75
CA ILE A 153 14.58 12.92 2.02
C ILE A 153 14.57 12.24 0.64
N THR A 154 15.71 12.20 -0.03
CA THR A 154 15.88 11.60 -1.37
C THR A 154 16.96 10.53 -1.40
N GLY A 155 17.44 10.09 -0.23
CA GLY A 155 18.51 9.12 -0.11
C GLY A 155 18.04 7.82 0.51
N TRP A 156 18.17 6.71 -0.22
CA TRP A 156 17.80 5.38 0.23
C TRP A 156 18.99 4.44 0.11
N GLN A 157 19.25 3.69 1.16
CA GLN A 157 20.28 2.67 1.18
C GLN A 157 19.63 1.29 1.24
N LYS A 158 19.87 0.46 0.23
CA LYS A 158 19.46 -0.94 0.27
C LYS A 158 20.26 -1.65 1.34
N ILE A 159 19.57 -2.36 2.23
CA ILE A 159 20.18 -3.02 3.40
C ILE A 159 19.73 -4.47 3.49
N ASP A 160 20.49 -5.26 4.24
CA ASP A 160 20.05 -6.54 4.78
C ASP A 160 19.33 -6.26 6.12
N PHE A 161 18.09 -6.73 6.24
CA PHE A 161 17.27 -6.47 7.41
C PHE A 161 16.38 -7.67 7.72
N ASP A 162 16.47 -8.19 8.94
CA ASP A 162 15.67 -9.33 9.39
C ASP A 162 14.40 -8.82 10.08
N SER A 163 13.35 -8.63 9.30
CA SER A 163 12.06 -8.14 9.80
C SER A 163 11.36 -9.10 10.76
N SER A 164 11.78 -10.36 10.85
CA SER A 164 11.22 -11.33 11.80
C SER A 164 11.56 -11.02 13.26
N LEU A 165 12.57 -10.16 13.48
CA LEU A 165 13.00 -9.70 14.81
C LEU A 165 12.28 -8.43 15.27
N CYS A 166 11.55 -7.77 14.38
CA CYS A 166 10.81 -6.55 14.69
C CYS A 166 9.56 -6.83 15.51
N ASP A 167 9.15 -5.85 16.31
CA ASP A 167 7.80 -5.88 16.87
C ASP A 167 6.76 -5.73 15.74
N ASP A 168 5.65 -6.43 15.91
CA ASP A 168 4.54 -6.35 14.96
C ASP A 168 3.68 -5.08 15.20
N MET A 169 2.79 -4.77 14.25
CA MET A 169 1.79 -3.73 14.36
C MET A 169 0.80 -4.05 15.49
N ASP A 170 0.26 -3.00 16.12
CA ASP A 170 -0.86 -3.15 17.04
C ASP A 170 -2.19 -3.38 16.29
N GLY A 171 -3.17 -3.91 17.01
CA GLY A 171 -4.54 -4.05 16.52
C GLY A 171 -4.92 -5.46 16.10
N VAL A 172 -6.09 -5.59 15.52
CA VAL A 172 -6.72 -6.84 15.14
C VAL A 172 -6.09 -7.37 13.84
N ARG A 173 -5.68 -8.62 13.87
CA ARG A 173 -5.13 -9.33 12.71
C ARG A 173 -6.24 -9.59 11.69
N ALA A 174 -6.09 -9.06 10.50
CA ALA A 174 -7.05 -9.12 9.43
C ALA A 174 -6.39 -9.47 8.09
N LEU A 175 -7.20 -9.91 7.14
CA LEU A 175 -6.78 -10.09 5.75
C LEU A 175 -7.37 -8.96 4.91
N MET A 176 -6.52 -8.08 4.40
CA MET A 176 -6.90 -7.01 3.49
C MET A 176 -6.97 -7.52 2.06
N ILE A 177 -8.07 -7.27 1.38
CA ILE A 177 -8.30 -7.64 -0.02
C ILE A 177 -8.68 -6.37 -0.79
N LEU A 178 -7.86 -6.02 -1.75
CA LEU A 178 -8.05 -4.86 -2.62
C LEU A 178 -8.48 -5.29 -4.02
N PRO A 179 -9.18 -4.43 -4.77
CA PRO A 179 -9.42 -4.64 -6.19
C PRO A 179 -8.12 -4.95 -6.94
N ASN A 180 -8.16 -5.91 -7.85
CA ASN A 180 -7.03 -6.30 -8.71
C ASN A 180 -5.74 -6.70 -7.97
N ARG A 181 -5.82 -7.03 -6.66
CA ARG A 181 -4.68 -7.41 -5.84
C ARG A 181 -4.88 -8.75 -5.14
N LYS A 182 -3.76 -9.43 -4.86
CA LYS A 182 -3.75 -10.58 -3.96
C LYS A 182 -4.03 -10.13 -2.52
N PRO A 183 -4.66 -10.98 -1.71
CA PRO A 183 -4.84 -10.70 -0.28
C PRO A 183 -3.51 -10.44 0.44
N VAL A 184 -3.56 -9.63 1.48
CA VAL A 184 -2.43 -9.41 2.37
C VAL A 184 -2.87 -9.44 3.82
N GLU A 185 -2.13 -10.18 4.64
CA GLU A 185 -2.29 -10.12 6.09
C GLU A 185 -1.83 -8.74 6.60
N THR A 186 -2.64 -8.12 7.44
CA THR A 186 -2.36 -6.82 8.05
C THR A 186 -2.94 -6.75 9.46
N ARG A 187 -2.68 -5.66 10.17
CA ARG A 187 -3.36 -5.34 11.43
C ARG A 187 -4.05 -3.99 11.33
N VAL A 188 -5.25 -3.94 11.84
CA VAL A 188 -6.06 -2.71 11.90
C VAL A 188 -6.27 -2.36 13.37
N VAL A 189 -5.94 -1.13 13.75
CA VAL A 189 -6.21 -0.64 15.10
C VAL A 189 -7.69 -0.82 15.42
N ASP A 190 -8.01 -1.45 16.56
CA ASP A 190 -9.38 -1.73 16.98
C ASP A 190 -10.07 -0.44 17.44
N ASP A 191 -10.41 0.38 16.47
CA ASP A 191 -11.16 1.63 16.62
C ASP A 191 -12.18 1.75 15.49
N TYR A 192 -13.41 2.05 15.82
CA TYR A 192 -14.51 2.13 14.86
C TYR A 192 -14.23 3.10 13.69
N LYS A 193 -13.65 4.26 13.98
CA LYS A 193 -13.30 5.25 12.94
C LYS A 193 -12.19 4.75 12.06
N MET A 194 -11.27 3.95 12.61
CA MET A 194 -10.19 3.37 11.83
C MET A 194 -10.73 2.34 10.84
N TRP A 195 -11.64 1.48 11.26
CA TRP A 195 -12.33 0.55 10.36
C TRP A 195 -13.09 1.29 9.25
N GLN A 196 -13.78 2.39 9.59
CA GLN A 196 -14.44 3.25 8.59
C GLN A 196 -13.44 3.87 7.59
N ARG A 197 -12.23 4.22 8.03
CA ARG A 197 -11.19 4.80 7.16
C ARG A 197 -10.59 3.79 6.21
N VAL A 198 -10.26 2.58 6.68
CA VAL A 198 -9.59 1.58 5.85
C VAL A 198 -10.47 1.02 4.73
N VAL A 199 -11.81 1.09 4.87
CA VAL A 199 -12.74 0.73 3.80
C VAL A 199 -13.17 1.92 2.94
N SER A 200 -12.70 3.11 3.23
CA SER A 200 -13.07 4.32 2.49
C SER A 200 -12.36 4.43 1.13
N ARG A 201 -12.85 5.34 0.31
CA ARG A 201 -12.24 5.65 -1.00
C ARG A 201 -11.00 6.53 -0.88
N ASN A 202 -10.98 7.43 0.11
CA ASN A 202 -10.05 8.55 0.22
C ASN A 202 -9.44 8.71 1.64
N GLY A 203 -9.54 7.69 2.49
CA GLY A 203 -9.03 7.76 3.86
C GLY A 203 -9.91 8.53 4.86
N GLU A 204 -10.97 9.20 4.43
CA GLU A 204 -11.96 9.80 5.33
C GLU A 204 -12.95 8.75 5.82
N PRO A 205 -13.38 8.78 7.08
CA PRO A 205 -14.32 7.80 7.61
C PRO A 205 -15.61 7.76 6.77
N SER A 206 -15.99 6.57 6.31
CA SER A 206 -17.19 6.30 5.53
C SER A 206 -18.09 5.28 6.24
N LEU A 207 -19.31 5.11 5.74
CA LEU A 207 -20.17 4.06 6.26
C LEU A 207 -19.55 2.69 5.95
N MET A 208 -19.55 1.82 6.96
CA MET A 208 -19.08 0.45 6.82
C MET A 208 -20.21 -0.53 7.08
N GLU A 209 -20.20 -1.64 6.38
CA GLU A 209 -21.04 -2.79 6.62
C GLU A 209 -20.21 -3.99 7.06
N ILE A 210 -20.86 -4.86 7.83
CA ILE A 210 -20.33 -6.15 8.24
C ILE A 210 -21.23 -7.22 7.66
N THR A 211 -20.67 -8.13 6.91
CA THR A 211 -21.40 -9.24 6.29
C THR A 211 -20.83 -10.58 6.74
N TYR A 212 -21.68 -11.61 6.79
CA TYR A 212 -21.39 -12.95 7.31
C TYR A 212 -21.50 -14.01 6.20
N PRO A 213 -20.62 -13.99 5.19
CA PRO A 213 -20.74 -14.89 4.04
C PRO A 213 -20.05 -16.25 4.25
N PHE A 214 -19.49 -16.50 5.42
CA PHE A 214 -18.71 -17.69 5.76
C PHE A 214 -19.44 -18.53 6.80
N ASP A 215 -19.09 -19.82 6.89
CA ASP A 215 -19.69 -20.76 7.84
C ASP A 215 -19.00 -20.76 9.22
N ASP A 216 -17.93 -19.95 9.36
CA ASP A 216 -17.18 -19.76 10.61
C ASP A 216 -17.42 -18.37 11.23
N SER A 217 -16.56 -17.97 12.16
CA SER A 217 -16.63 -16.67 12.85
C SER A 217 -16.07 -15.50 12.01
N ALA A 218 -15.54 -15.77 10.82
CA ALA A 218 -15.01 -14.71 9.98
C ALA A 218 -16.12 -13.90 9.32
N VAL A 219 -15.89 -12.59 9.27
CA VAL A 219 -16.80 -11.62 8.66
C VAL A 219 -16.04 -10.77 7.65
N ILE A 220 -16.79 -10.15 6.74
CA ILE A 220 -16.25 -9.15 5.85
C ILE A 220 -16.66 -7.77 6.34
N VAL A 221 -15.67 -6.88 6.47
CA VAL A 221 -15.86 -5.45 6.70
C VAL A 221 -15.61 -4.76 5.37
N SER A 222 -16.59 -4.02 4.86
CA SER A 222 -16.54 -3.30 3.58
C SER A 222 -17.24 -1.95 3.66
N ASN A 223 -17.13 -1.15 2.61
CA ASN A 223 -17.83 0.12 2.52
C ASN A 223 -19.28 -0.13 2.09
N GLU A 224 -20.24 0.32 2.89
CA GLU A 224 -21.68 0.15 2.63
C GLU A 224 -22.12 0.83 1.32
N GLU A 225 -21.50 1.95 0.96
CA GLU A 225 -21.84 2.76 -0.21
C GLU A 225 -20.93 2.47 -1.42
N ALA A 226 -20.01 1.51 -1.33
CA ALA A 226 -18.97 1.26 -2.34
C ALA A 226 -19.50 1.24 -3.78
N LYS A 227 -20.60 0.51 -4.01
CA LYS A 227 -21.23 0.39 -5.33
C LYS A 227 -21.89 1.69 -5.79
N LEU A 228 -22.52 2.42 -4.86
CA LEU A 228 -23.19 3.70 -5.14
C LEU A 228 -22.22 4.80 -5.54
N ILE A 229 -21.06 4.85 -4.88
CA ILE A 229 -20.03 5.85 -5.15
C ILE A 229 -19.04 5.43 -6.25
N GLY A 230 -19.31 4.28 -6.91
CA GLY A 230 -18.54 3.79 -8.04
C GLY A 230 -17.12 3.35 -7.69
N MET A 231 -16.94 2.68 -6.56
CA MET A 231 -15.68 2.01 -6.28
C MET A 231 -15.47 0.84 -7.24
N GLU A 232 -14.21 0.50 -7.46
CA GLU A 232 -13.81 -0.61 -8.33
C GLU A 232 -14.28 -1.96 -7.77
N GLY A 233 -14.73 -2.87 -8.64
CA GLY A 233 -15.14 -4.21 -8.26
C GLY A 233 -13.96 -5.00 -7.69
N ASN A 234 -14.21 -5.78 -6.62
CA ASN A 234 -13.16 -6.49 -5.90
C ASN A 234 -13.30 -8.01 -6.05
N ARG A 235 -14.36 -8.58 -5.49
CA ARG A 235 -14.59 -10.03 -5.52
C ARG A 235 -16.08 -10.36 -5.57
N ARG A 236 -16.41 -11.50 -6.18
CA ARG A 236 -17.76 -12.10 -6.09
C ARG A 236 -17.80 -13.09 -4.94
N ILE A 237 -18.73 -12.92 -4.02
CA ILE A 237 -18.92 -13.81 -2.89
C ILE A 237 -20.39 -14.18 -2.81
N GLY A 238 -20.70 -15.45 -3.05
CA GLY A 238 -22.08 -15.88 -3.23
C GLY A 238 -22.71 -15.24 -4.48
N SER A 239 -23.81 -14.52 -4.27
CA SER A 239 -24.52 -13.77 -5.34
C SER A 239 -24.16 -12.30 -5.39
N SER A 240 -23.30 -11.81 -4.52
CA SER A 240 -22.99 -10.37 -4.38
C SER A 240 -21.60 -10.04 -4.88
N ILE A 241 -21.46 -8.86 -5.48
CA ILE A 241 -20.18 -8.24 -5.79
C ILE A 241 -19.80 -7.33 -4.62
N TYR A 242 -18.57 -7.48 -4.13
CA TYR A 242 -17.95 -6.52 -3.22
C TYR A 242 -17.14 -5.52 -4.05
N ALA A 243 -17.21 -4.24 -3.71
CA ALA A 243 -16.47 -3.18 -4.38
C ALA A 243 -15.60 -2.41 -3.36
N GLY A 244 -14.50 -1.85 -3.83
CA GLY A 244 -13.54 -1.16 -2.97
C GLY A 244 -12.74 -2.09 -2.06
N PRO A 245 -11.99 -1.54 -1.09
CA PRO A 245 -11.29 -2.32 -0.08
C PRO A 245 -12.25 -3.15 0.76
N MET A 246 -11.87 -4.40 1.05
CA MET A 246 -12.57 -5.23 2.03
C MET A 246 -11.57 -5.92 2.94
N PHE A 247 -11.99 -6.19 4.17
CA PHE A 247 -11.18 -6.83 5.18
C PHE A 247 -11.91 -8.04 5.74
N ILE A 248 -11.22 -9.15 5.87
CA ILE A 248 -11.72 -10.32 6.59
C ILE A 248 -11.12 -10.29 7.99
N VAL A 249 -11.97 -10.47 8.99
CA VAL A 249 -11.61 -10.45 10.40
C VAL A 249 -12.57 -11.39 11.15
N ASN A 250 -12.20 -11.88 12.33
CA ASN A 250 -13.15 -12.59 13.17
C ASN A 250 -14.07 -11.62 13.91
N ASP A 251 -15.30 -12.04 14.15
CA ASP A 251 -16.28 -11.40 15.02
C ASP A 251 -16.59 -12.34 16.19
N ASP A 252 -16.51 -11.81 17.42
CA ASP A 252 -16.94 -12.56 18.58
C ASP A 252 -18.48 -12.52 18.70
N THR A 253 -19.02 -13.30 19.62
CA THR A 253 -20.47 -13.33 19.85
C THR A 253 -21.03 -12.05 20.47
N TYR A 254 -20.18 -11.07 20.76
CA TYR A 254 -20.52 -9.78 21.37
C TYR A 254 -20.37 -8.60 20.40
N GLY A 255 -19.91 -8.86 19.16
CA GLY A 255 -19.74 -7.84 18.13
C GLY A 255 -18.41 -7.11 18.19
N ASN A 256 -17.37 -7.71 18.81
CA ASN A 256 -16.02 -7.18 18.76
C ASN A 256 -15.20 -7.92 17.69
N PHE A 257 -14.38 -7.19 16.98
CA PHE A 257 -13.45 -7.81 16.05
C PHE A 257 -12.30 -8.49 16.80
N CYS A 258 -11.90 -9.65 16.28
CA CYS A 258 -10.87 -10.50 16.85
C CYS A 258 -9.89 -10.95 15.77
N ASP A 259 -8.70 -11.37 16.19
CA ASP A 259 -7.65 -11.86 15.31
C ASP A 259 -8.14 -13.06 14.47
N LEU A 260 -7.82 -13.07 13.17
CA LEU A 260 -7.89 -14.28 12.37
C LEU A 260 -6.88 -15.30 12.88
N THR A 261 -7.25 -16.58 12.84
CA THR A 261 -6.33 -17.69 13.10
C THR A 261 -5.40 -17.93 11.89
N ASP A 262 -4.31 -18.65 12.09
CA ASP A 262 -3.39 -19.01 11.00
C ASP A 262 -4.07 -19.84 9.90
N GLU A 263 -5.00 -20.71 10.30
CA GLU A 263 -5.79 -21.52 9.38
C GLU A 263 -6.70 -20.63 8.52
N GLN A 264 -7.39 -19.66 9.15
CA GLN A 264 -8.27 -18.73 8.43
C GLN A 264 -7.48 -17.82 7.48
N VAL A 265 -6.34 -17.28 7.92
CA VAL A 265 -5.46 -16.50 7.04
C VAL A 265 -5.01 -17.31 5.84
N THR A 266 -4.59 -18.56 6.05
CA THR A 266 -4.16 -19.46 4.98
C THR A 266 -5.31 -19.79 4.02
N GLU A 267 -6.49 -20.15 4.56
CA GLU A 267 -7.67 -20.51 3.76
C GLU A 267 -8.16 -19.33 2.93
N TYR A 268 -8.38 -18.17 3.55
CA TYR A 268 -8.92 -17.01 2.85
C TYR A 268 -7.90 -16.38 1.89
N SER A 269 -6.60 -16.41 2.22
CA SER A 269 -5.56 -16.01 1.27
C SER A 269 -5.60 -16.85 0.00
N ARG A 270 -5.72 -18.17 0.14
CA ARG A 270 -5.85 -19.10 -0.99
C ARG A 270 -7.17 -18.89 -1.75
N ARG A 271 -8.29 -18.72 -1.04
CA ARG A 271 -9.62 -18.55 -1.64
C ARG A 271 -9.69 -17.31 -2.53
N PHE A 272 -9.06 -16.23 -2.10
CA PHE A 272 -9.10 -14.93 -2.78
C PHE A 272 -7.79 -14.58 -3.49
N GLU A 273 -6.88 -15.56 -3.69
CA GLU A 273 -5.56 -15.36 -4.29
C GLU A 273 -5.64 -14.70 -5.68
N GLN A 274 -6.63 -15.12 -6.48
CA GLN A 274 -6.79 -14.61 -7.82
C GLN A 274 -7.70 -13.37 -7.81
N PRO A 275 -7.20 -12.22 -8.24
CA PRO A 275 -8.04 -11.05 -8.49
C PRO A 275 -9.10 -11.38 -9.56
N GLU A 276 -10.27 -10.76 -9.43
CA GLU A 276 -11.33 -10.88 -10.41
C GLU A 276 -11.43 -9.60 -11.25
N ASP A 277 -11.58 -9.77 -12.55
CA ASP A 277 -11.90 -8.65 -13.44
C ASP A 277 -13.41 -8.42 -13.40
N ILE A 278 -13.82 -7.35 -12.73
CA ILE A 278 -15.22 -6.97 -12.52
C ILE A 278 -15.43 -5.55 -13.09
N SER A 279 -16.18 -5.47 -14.15
CA SER A 279 -16.48 -4.20 -14.79
C SER A 279 -17.36 -3.29 -13.92
N GLN A 280 -17.27 -1.98 -14.13
CA GLN A 280 -18.16 -1.01 -13.46
C GLN A 280 -19.63 -1.23 -13.77
N GLU A 281 -19.98 -1.74 -14.96
CA GLU A 281 -21.34 -2.10 -15.33
C GLU A 281 -21.87 -3.24 -14.45
N GLU A 282 -21.07 -4.26 -14.19
CA GLU A 282 -21.44 -5.36 -13.29
C GLU A 282 -21.64 -4.88 -11.86
N VAL A 283 -20.74 -4.02 -11.35
CA VAL A 283 -20.87 -3.40 -10.03
C VAL A 283 -22.17 -2.61 -9.91
N GLN A 284 -22.50 -1.79 -10.92
CA GLN A 284 -23.72 -0.99 -10.95
C GLN A 284 -24.98 -1.87 -11.02
N ASN A 285 -24.96 -2.92 -11.83
CA ASN A 285 -26.07 -3.86 -11.94
C ASN A 285 -26.34 -4.61 -10.64
N ASP A 286 -25.29 -4.94 -9.88
CA ASP A 286 -25.39 -5.61 -8.58
C ASP A 286 -25.86 -4.67 -7.46
N CYS A 287 -25.85 -3.36 -7.68
CA CYS A 287 -26.36 -2.36 -6.73
C CYS A 287 -27.88 -2.43 -6.52
N GLY A 288 -28.61 -3.06 -7.45
CA GLY A 288 -30.08 -3.21 -7.38
C GLY A 288 -30.86 -1.91 -7.62
N PHE A 289 -30.20 -0.82 -8.02
CA PHE A 289 -30.84 0.45 -8.38
C PHE A 289 -30.69 0.71 -9.87
N THR A 290 -31.81 1.02 -10.53
CA THR A 290 -31.79 1.49 -11.92
C THR A 290 -31.87 3.01 -11.90
N PHE A 291 -30.82 3.70 -12.31
CA PHE A 291 -30.86 5.14 -12.52
C PHE A 291 -31.62 5.44 -13.81
N ILE A 292 -32.81 6.02 -13.70
CA ILE A 292 -33.52 6.54 -14.84
C ILE A 292 -33.06 7.99 -15.06
N ALA A 293 -32.28 8.21 -16.11
CA ALA A 293 -31.97 9.58 -16.54
C ALA A 293 -33.30 10.24 -16.98
N ILE A 294 -33.69 11.32 -16.31
CA ILE A 294 -34.83 12.15 -16.65
C ILE A 294 -34.39 13.27 -17.61
#